data_40eba517249e74e71d67b0865eefcd2f
#
_entry.id   40eba517249e74e71d67b0865eefcd2f
#
_cell.length_a   1.000
_cell.length_b   1.000
_cell.length_c   1.000
_cell.angle_alpha   90.00
_cell.angle_beta   90.00
_cell.angle_gamma   90.00
#
_symmetry.space_group_name_H-M   'P 1'
#
loop_
_entity.id
_entity.type
_entity.pdbx_description
1 polymer ?
#
loop_
_entity_poly.entity_id
_entity_poly.type
_entity_poly.pdbx_seq_one_letter_code
_entity_poly.pdbx_strand_id
1 'polypeptide(L)'
;MFIGTTNRTDYLRDETGNRRFWPIKLEAVDVAAIQKDRDKIWAAAKALYDAGEQWWLTDAEALLAEAQQERRTAVDPLYDEVAEWLSSTKKKETCMREIMQQVAFVDEATSAAAMTPLMQHRIRGALNAAGFESTGRKFSAGDYKGMTKFALVQREAR
;
A
#
# COMPACT_ATOMS: atom_id res chain seq x y z
N MET A 1 6.59 17.84 9.28
CA MET A 1 5.47 17.61 8.36
C MET A 1 5.98 17.76 6.94
N PHE A 2 5.59 16.86 6.01
CA PHE A 2 5.90 16.98 4.59
C PHE A 2 4.61 17.27 3.84
N ILE A 3 4.67 18.14 2.84
CA ILE A 3 3.53 18.50 1.98
C ILE A 3 3.96 18.19 0.55
N GLY A 4 3.10 17.49 -0.19
CA GLY A 4 3.30 17.20 -1.61
C GLY A 4 2.01 17.51 -2.38
N THR A 5 2.14 17.79 -3.67
CA THR A 5 1.02 18.02 -4.57
C THR A 5 1.05 17.00 -5.71
N THR A 6 -0.11 16.59 -6.16
CA THR A 6 -0.26 15.67 -7.30
C THR A 6 -1.57 15.93 -8.03
N ASN A 7 -1.57 15.72 -9.33
CA ASN A 7 -2.79 15.74 -10.16
C ASN A 7 -3.38 14.33 -10.35
N ARG A 8 -2.76 13.30 -9.77
CA ARG A 8 -3.26 11.92 -9.84
C ARG A 8 -4.34 11.71 -8.79
N THR A 9 -5.29 10.83 -9.08
CA THR A 9 -6.35 10.40 -8.17
C THR A 9 -5.95 9.17 -7.36
N ASP A 10 -4.99 8.38 -7.87
CA ASP A 10 -4.53 7.08 -7.38
C ASP A 10 -3.02 7.13 -7.11
N TYR A 11 -2.61 7.78 -6.05
CA TYR A 11 -1.18 8.03 -5.78
C TYR A 11 -0.66 7.30 -4.52
N LEU A 12 -1.53 6.74 -3.71
CA LEU A 12 -1.13 5.95 -2.54
C LEU A 12 -0.88 4.50 -2.97
N ARG A 13 0.29 3.96 -2.61
CA ARG A 13 0.74 2.63 -3.05
C ARG A 13 1.15 1.71 -1.91
N ASP A 14 1.12 2.21 -0.67
CA ASP A 14 1.51 1.44 0.51
C ASP A 14 0.26 1.06 1.28
N GLU A 15 -0.03 -0.23 1.38
CA GLU A 15 -1.21 -0.74 2.08
C GLU A 15 -1.14 -0.50 3.60
N THR A 16 0.07 -0.37 4.16
CA THR A 16 0.25 -0.26 5.61
C THR A 16 0.60 1.14 6.09
N GLY A 17 1.12 1.98 5.19
CA GLY A 17 1.64 3.32 5.49
C GLY A 17 0.69 4.47 5.19
N ASN A 18 -0.41 4.21 4.50
CA ASN A 18 -1.32 5.24 4.01
C ASN A 18 -1.95 6.08 5.13
N ARG A 19 -2.07 5.58 6.35
CA ARG A 19 -2.54 6.30 7.54
C ARG A 19 -1.77 7.59 7.87
N ARG A 20 -0.58 7.77 7.28
CA ARG A 20 0.26 8.96 7.45
C ARG A 20 -0.04 10.06 6.45
N PHE A 21 -0.84 9.76 5.43
CA PHE A 21 -1.23 10.70 4.40
C PHE A 21 -2.60 11.28 4.72
N TRP A 22 -2.70 12.60 4.67
CA TRP A 22 -3.95 13.33 4.81
C TRP A 22 -4.31 13.95 3.46
N PRO A 23 -5.08 13.23 2.64
CA PRO A 23 -5.43 13.69 1.31
C PRO A 23 -6.42 14.86 1.37
N ILE A 24 -6.05 15.98 0.78
CA ILE A 24 -6.93 17.15 0.63
C ILE A 24 -7.17 17.38 -0.84
N LYS A 25 -8.45 17.32 -1.26
CA LYS A 25 -8.86 17.67 -2.62
C LYS A 25 -9.06 19.18 -2.71
N LEU A 26 -8.34 19.81 -3.63
CA LEU A 26 -8.54 21.21 -3.96
C LEU A 26 -9.41 21.30 -5.23
N GLU A 27 -10.46 22.10 -5.18
CA GLU A 27 -11.32 22.36 -6.33
C GLU A 27 -10.92 23.65 -7.06
N ALA A 28 -10.43 24.62 -6.31
CA ALA A 28 -9.90 25.87 -6.84
C ALA A 28 -8.79 26.41 -5.93
N VAL A 29 -7.89 27.18 -6.50
CA VAL A 29 -6.80 27.86 -5.78
C VAL A 29 -6.86 29.33 -6.10
N ASP A 30 -7.13 30.18 -5.11
CA ASP A 30 -7.08 31.64 -5.24
C ASP A 30 -5.81 32.16 -4.57
N VAL A 31 -4.76 32.31 -5.38
CA VAL A 31 -3.45 32.80 -4.91
C VAL A 31 -3.54 34.24 -4.41
N ALA A 32 -4.37 35.08 -5.02
CA ALA A 32 -4.51 36.48 -4.63
C ALA A 32 -5.16 36.60 -3.25
N ALA A 33 -6.21 35.81 -2.99
CA ALA A 33 -6.84 35.75 -1.68
C ALA A 33 -5.87 35.23 -0.60
N ILE A 34 -5.08 34.19 -0.92
CA ILE A 34 -4.08 33.64 0.01
C ILE A 34 -3.02 34.71 0.34
N GLN A 35 -2.52 35.44 -0.65
CA GLN A 35 -1.55 36.51 -0.44
C GLN A 35 -2.11 37.62 0.45
N LYS A 36 -3.36 38.04 0.21
CA LYS A 36 -4.05 39.09 0.98
C LYS A 36 -4.27 38.67 2.43
N ASP A 37 -4.64 37.41 2.67
CA ASP A 37 -5.05 36.94 3.99
C ASP A 37 -3.92 36.16 4.73
N ARG A 38 -2.74 36.05 4.13
CA ARG A 38 -1.57 35.30 4.68
C ARG A 38 -1.34 35.55 6.15
N ASP A 39 -1.26 36.82 6.54
CA ASP A 39 -0.90 37.17 7.93
C ASP A 39 -2.04 36.86 8.91
N LYS A 40 -3.30 36.94 8.47
CA LYS A 40 -4.46 36.51 9.25
C LYS A 40 -4.50 35.01 9.42
N ILE A 41 -4.16 34.24 8.37
CA ILE A 41 -4.07 32.77 8.43
C ILE A 41 -3.01 32.35 9.47
N TRP A 42 -1.85 32.97 9.43
CA TRP A 42 -0.80 32.69 10.43
C TRP A 42 -1.18 33.11 11.85
N ALA A 43 -1.85 34.25 12.02
CA ALA A 43 -2.33 34.70 13.32
C ALA A 43 -3.37 33.74 13.89
N ALA A 44 -4.30 33.27 13.06
CA ALA A 44 -5.28 32.26 13.47
C ALA A 44 -4.63 30.93 13.87
N ALA A 45 -3.69 30.42 13.06
CA ALA A 45 -2.96 29.19 13.36
C ALA A 45 -2.18 29.31 14.69
N LYS A 46 -1.54 30.46 14.93
CA LYS A 46 -0.86 30.73 16.20
C LYS A 46 -1.82 30.75 17.39
N ALA A 47 -2.96 31.38 17.23
CA ALA A 47 -3.98 31.44 18.31
C ALA A 47 -4.49 30.04 18.67
N LEU A 48 -4.75 29.18 17.69
CA LEU A 48 -5.13 27.78 17.90
C LEU A 48 -4.02 26.99 18.61
N TYR A 49 -2.78 27.17 18.17
CA TYR A 49 -1.62 26.55 18.84
C TYR A 49 -1.49 26.97 20.30
N ASP A 50 -1.58 28.28 20.56
CA ASP A 50 -1.46 28.84 21.92
C ASP A 50 -2.65 28.37 22.83
N ALA A 51 -3.81 28.11 22.23
CA ALA A 51 -4.97 27.53 22.92
C ALA A 51 -4.84 26.02 23.19
N GLY A 52 -3.78 25.38 22.69
CA GLY A 52 -3.58 23.94 22.85
C GLY A 52 -4.49 23.09 21.97
N GLU A 53 -4.92 23.63 20.81
CA GLU A 53 -5.75 22.90 19.85
C GLU A 53 -5.07 21.60 19.42
N GLN A 54 -5.85 20.51 19.36
CA GLN A 54 -5.36 19.20 18.95
C GLN A 54 -4.96 19.21 17.47
N TRP A 55 -3.71 18.82 17.18
CA TRP A 55 -3.15 18.79 15.82
C TRP A 55 -3.11 17.39 15.19
N TRP A 56 -3.54 16.36 15.92
CA TRP A 56 -3.67 14.99 15.43
C TRP A 56 -5.15 14.63 15.29
N LEU A 57 -5.46 13.65 14.45
CA LEU A 57 -6.83 13.22 14.19
C LEU A 57 -7.43 12.54 15.42
N THR A 58 -8.68 12.83 15.71
CA THR A 58 -9.54 12.03 16.61
C THR A 58 -9.87 10.70 15.93
N ASP A 59 -10.38 9.72 16.67
CA ASP A 59 -10.79 8.43 16.12
C ASP A 59 -11.85 8.57 15.01
N ALA A 60 -12.79 9.48 15.17
CA ALA A 60 -13.81 9.78 14.17
C ALA A 60 -13.22 10.38 12.87
N GLU A 61 -12.27 11.30 13.00
CA GLU A 61 -11.56 11.90 11.87
C GLU A 61 -10.61 10.90 11.20
N ALA A 62 -10.02 9.99 11.97
CA ALA A 62 -9.19 8.92 11.43
C ALA A 62 -9.98 7.99 10.51
N LEU A 63 -11.23 7.65 10.85
CA LEU A 63 -12.13 6.88 9.97
C LEU A 63 -12.44 7.63 8.66
N LEU A 64 -12.67 8.95 8.74
CA LEU A 64 -12.89 9.76 7.54
C LEU A 64 -11.63 9.83 6.67
N ALA A 65 -10.46 9.95 7.29
CA ALA A 65 -9.18 9.96 6.60
C ALA A 65 -8.92 8.61 5.91
N GLU A 66 -9.21 7.49 6.56
CA GLU A 66 -9.09 6.14 6.00
C GLU A 66 -9.94 5.97 4.73
N ALA A 67 -11.21 6.39 4.77
CA ALA A 67 -12.07 6.37 3.58
C ALA A 67 -11.54 7.25 2.43
N GLN A 68 -10.86 8.36 2.74
CA GLN A 68 -10.21 9.19 1.73
C GLN A 68 -8.92 8.57 1.19
N GLN A 69 -8.19 7.81 2.00
CA GLN A 69 -6.97 7.09 1.62
C GLN A 69 -7.33 5.92 0.70
N GLU A 70 -8.33 5.12 1.04
CA GLU A 70 -8.82 4.01 0.21
C GLU A 70 -9.17 4.45 -1.20
N ARG A 71 -9.91 5.56 -1.34
CA ARG A 71 -10.29 6.12 -2.67
C ARG A 71 -9.09 6.56 -3.51
N ARG A 72 -7.92 6.72 -2.91
CA ARG A 72 -6.68 7.18 -3.57
C ARG A 72 -5.60 6.11 -3.61
N THR A 73 -5.89 4.93 -3.10
CA THR A 73 -4.99 3.78 -3.19
C THR A 73 -5.04 3.23 -4.61
N ALA A 74 -3.88 3.18 -5.25
CA ALA A 74 -3.75 2.59 -6.57
C ALA A 74 -3.94 1.06 -6.45
N VAL A 75 -4.90 0.52 -7.17
CA VAL A 75 -5.05 -0.92 -7.30
C VAL A 75 -3.94 -1.45 -8.22
N ASP A 76 -3.15 -2.36 -7.72
CA ASP A 76 -2.16 -3.07 -8.54
C ASP A 76 -2.81 -4.32 -9.13
N PRO A 77 -2.95 -4.44 -10.47
CA PRO A 77 -3.57 -5.60 -11.11
C PRO A 77 -2.96 -6.95 -10.71
N LEU A 78 -1.68 -6.94 -10.33
CA LEU A 78 -0.99 -8.14 -9.85
C LEU A 78 -1.70 -8.80 -8.66
N TYR A 79 -2.40 -8.02 -7.83
CA TYR A 79 -3.10 -8.56 -6.65
C TYR A 79 -4.25 -9.46 -7.05
N ASP A 80 -5.07 -9.02 -8.00
CA ASP A 80 -6.20 -9.79 -8.51
C ASP A 80 -5.70 -11.05 -9.24
N GLU A 81 -4.66 -10.90 -10.08
CA GLU A 81 -4.06 -12.00 -10.82
C GLU A 81 -3.47 -13.08 -9.88
N VAL A 82 -2.76 -12.67 -8.82
CA VAL A 82 -2.21 -13.60 -7.82
C VAL A 82 -3.33 -14.28 -7.05
N ALA A 83 -4.37 -13.56 -6.63
CA ALA A 83 -5.50 -14.12 -5.90
C ALA A 83 -6.25 -15.14 -6.74
N GLU A 84 -6.52 -14.84 -8.01
CA GLU A 84 -7.18 -15.74 -8.96
C GLU A 84 -6.34 -17.01 -9.20
N TRP A 85 -5.03 -16.85 -9.44
CA TRP A 85 -4.13 -17.98 -9.64
C TRP A 85 -4.05 -18.90 -8.41
N LEU A 86 -3.91 -18.34 -7.21
CA LEU A 86 -3.89 -19.11 -5.96
C LEU A 86 -5.21 -19.86 -5.74
N SER A 87 -6.33 -19.22 -6.02
CA SER A 87 -7.66 -19.81 -5.91
C SER A 87 -7.87 -20.97 -6.90
N SER A 88 -7.53 -20.76 -8.17
CA SER A 88 -7.67 -21.75 -9.24
C SER A 88 -6.79 -22.98 -9.01
N THR A 89 -5.56 -22.78 -8.54
CA THR A 89 -4.60 -23.86 -8.30
C THR A 89 -4.79 -24.53 -6.93
N LYS A 90 -5.59 -23.94 -6.04
CA LYS A 90 -5.83 -24.42 -4.65
C LYS A 90 -4.53 -24.65 -3.87
N LYS A 91 -3.50 -23.87 -4.17
CA LYS A 91 -2.20 -23.99 -3.51
C LYS A 91 -2.30 -23.52 -2.07
N LYS A 92 -1.64 -24.26 -1.18
CA LYS A 92 -1.49 -23.90 0.23
C LYS A 92 -0.13 -23.30 0.53
N GLU A 93 0.83 -23.49 -0.35
CA GLU A 93 2.19 -23.00 -0.25
C GLU A 93 2.69 -22.52 -1.62
N THR A 94 3.46 -21.44 -1.63
CA THR A 94 4.08 -20.89 -2.85
C THR A 94 5.36 -20.13 -2.51
N CYS A 95 6.04 -19.60 -3.54
CA CYS A 95 7.17 -18.68 -3.39
C CYS A 95 7.10 -17.54 -4.43
N MET A 96 7.86 -16.48 -4.19
CA MET A 96 7.86 -15.32 -5.10
C MET A 96 8.28 -15.67 -6.52
N ARG A 97 9.23 -16.61 -6.70
CA ARG A 97 9.66 -17.05 -8.03
C ARG A 97 8.53 -17.73 -8.79
N GLU A 98 7.75 -18.55 -8.12
CA GLU A 98 6.59 -19.21 -8.71
C GLU A 98 5.56 -18.20 -9.22
N ILE A 99 5.25 -17.18 -8.39
CA ILE A 99 4.36 -16.07 -8.79
C ILE A 99 4.92 -15.34 -10.03
N MET A 100 6.23 -15.05 -10.05
CA MET A 100 6.86 -14.41 -11.20
C MET A 100 6.68 -15.21 -12.49
N GLN A 101 6.84 -16.52 -12.42
CA GLN A 101 6.76 -17.40 -13.57
C GLN A 101 5.32 -17.66 -14.03
N GLN A 102 4.41 -17.84 -13.09
CA GLN A 102 3.06 -18.32 -13.37
C GLN A 102 2.05 -17.18 -13.55
N VAL A 103 2.28 -16.04 -12.91
CA VAL A 103 1.35 -14.90 -12.92
C VAL A 103 1.93 -13.73 -13.70
N ALA A 104 3.18 -13.34 -13.44
CA ALA A 104 3.81 -12.24 -14.15
C ALA A 104 4.42 -12.64 -15.51
N PHE A 105 4.28 -13.92 -15.94
CA PHE A 105 4.76 -14.47 -17.20
C PHE A 105 6.24 -14.21 -17.50
N VAL A 106 7.07 -14.16 -16.46
CA VAL A 106 8.52 -13.98 -16.61
C VAL A 106 9.17 -15.35 -16.75
N ASP A 107 9.88 -15.59 -17.83
CA ASP A 107 10.56 -16.87 -18.06
C ASP A 107 11.63 -17.14 -16.99
N GLU A 108 12.02 -18.40 -16.85
CA GLU A 108 12.96 -18.84 -15.81
C GLU A 108 14.33 -18.16 -15.94
N ALA A 109 14.79 -17.91 -17.15
CA ALA A 109 16.11 -17.33 -17.41
C ALA A 109 16.17 -15.86 -16.97
N THR A 110 15.08 -15.12 -17.12
CA THR A 110 14.99 -13.69 -16.77
C THR A 110 14.42 -13.43 -15.37
N SER A 111 13.81 -14.44 -14.75
CA SER A 111 13.10 -14.28 -13.47
C SER A 111 13.99 -13.74 -12.34
N ALA A 112 15.27 -14.11 -12.31
CA ALA A 112 16.21 -13.62 -11.30
C ALA A 112 16.54 -12.13 -11.48
N ALA A 113 16.73 -11.68 -12.73
CA ALA A 113 16.99 -10.28 -13.05
C ALA A 113 15.74 -9.40 -12.89
N ALA A 114 14.55 -9.95 -13.19
CA ALA A 114 13.26 -9.28 -13.02
C ALA A 114 12.81 -9.17 -11.56
N MET A 115 13.41 -9.93 -10.63
CA MET A 115 13.10 -9.90 -9.19
C MET A 115 13.73 -8.68 -8.52
N THR A 116 13.38 -7.50 -8.99
CA THR A 116 13.79 -6.22 -8.38
C THR A 116 13.18 -6.05 -6.98
N PRO A 117 13.77 -5.18 -6.12
CA PRO A 117 13.16 -4.88 -4.81
C PRO A 117 11.71 -4.40 -4.91
N LEU A 118 11.36 -3.63 -5.94
CA LEU A 118 9.99 -3.20 -6.20
C LEU A 118 9.07 -4.38 -6.51
N MET A 119 9.50 -5.30 -7.39
CA MET A 119 8.70 -6.48 -7.72
C MET A 119 8.52 -7.41 -6.52
N GLN A 120 9.56 -7.59 -5.70
CA GLN A 120 9.45 -8.35 -4.46
C GLN A 120 8.43 -7.74 -3.50
N HIS A 121 8.41 -6.41 -3.39
CA HIS A 121 7.44 -5.71 -2.56
C HIS A 121 6.00 -5.93 -3.08
N ARG A 122 5.77 -5.75 -4.38
CA ARG A 122 4.47 -5.98 -5.02
C ARG A 122 3.95 -7.42 -4.83
N ILE A 123 4.81 -8.42 -5.10
CA ILE A 123 4.43 -9.84 -4.95
C ILE A 123 4.13 -10.16 -3.48
N ARG A 124 4.93 -9.64 -2.55
CA ARG A 124 4.68 -9.84 -1.11
C ARG A 124 3.36 -9.23 -0.68
N GLY A 125 3.05 -8.01 -1.14
CA GLY A 125 1.77 -7.36 -0.90
C GLY A 125 0.61 -8.20 -1.42
N ALA A 126 0.68 -8.66 -2.67
CA ALA A 126 -0.34 -9.50 -3.28
C ALA A 126 -0.54 -10.83 -2.52
N LEU A 127 0.54 -11.49 -2.09
CA LEU A 127 0.47 -12.71 -1.29
C LEU A 127 -0.17 -12.47 0.07
N ASN A 128 0.22 -11.39 0.76
CA ASN A 128 -0.36 -11.02 2.05
C ASN A 128 -1.86 -10.70 1.93
N ALA A 129 -2.25 -9.96 0.89
CA ALA A 129 -3.66 -9.66 0.60
C ALA A 129 -4.47 -10.94 0.34
N ALA A 130 -3.86 -11.94 -0.32
CA ALA A 130 -4.45 -13.26 -0.52
C ALA A 130 -4.39 -14.18 0.73
N GLY A 131 -3.91 -13.69 1.87
CA GLY A 131 -3.84 -14.44 3.12
C GLY A 131 -2.62 -15.35 3.26
N PHE A 132 -1.59 -15.17 2.43
CA PHE A 132 -0.34 -15.94 2.51
C PHE A 132 0.72 -15.14 3.25
N GLU A 133 1.33 -15.74 4.26
CA GLU A 133 2.42 -15.14 5.01
C GLU A 133 3.72 -15.93 4.86
N SER A 134 4.86 -15.23 5.03
CA SER A 134 6.17 -15.88 5.03
C SER A 134 6.31 -16.78 6.24
N THR A 135 6.61 -18.05 6.00
CA THR A 135 6.83 -19.04 7.07
C THR A 135 8.22 -18.95 7.70
N GLY A 136 9.13 -18.13 7.16
CA GLY A 136 10.55 -18.11 7.52
C GLY A 136 11.32 -19.38 7.06
N ARG A 137 10.63 -20.37 6.51
CA ARG A 137 11.23 -21.63 6.02
C ARG A 137 11.47 -21.56 4.51
N LYS A 138 12.33 -22.47 4.02
CA LYS A 138 12.61 -22.63 2.59
C LYS A 138 12.06 -23.95 2.08
N PHE A 139 11.79 -24.03 0.79
CA PHE A 139 11.51 -25.31 0.16
C PHE A 139 12.76 -26.21 0.22
N SER A 140 12.58 -27.46 0.65
CA SER A 140 13.67 -28.43 0.81
C SER A 140 13.93 -29.24 -0.45
N ALA A 141 12.95 -29.33 -1.39
CA ALA A 141 13.01 -30.11 -2.61
C ALA A 141 12.16 -29.46 -3.72
N GLY A 142 12.26 -29.99 -4.94
CA GLY A 142 11.52 -29.53 -6.11
C GLY A 142 12.14 -28.31 -6.78
N ASP A 143 11.44 -27.76 -7.78
CA ASP A 143 11.90 -26.66 -8.65
C ASP A 143 12.20 -25.37 -7.89
N TYR A 144 11.58 -25.18 -6.72
CA TYR A 144 11.74 -23.99 -5.88
C TYR A 144 12.61 -24.21 -4.64
N LYS A 145 13.47 -25.27 -4.66
CA LYS A 145 14.40 -25.57 -3.56
C LYS A 145 15.21 -24.32 -3.18
N GLY A 146 15.28 -24.04 -1.88
CA GLY A 146 16.00 -22.89 -1.33
C GLY A 146 15.23 -21.57 -1.33
N MET A 147 14.07 -21.49 -2.00
CA MET A 147 13.23 -20.29 -2.00
C MET A 147 12.42 -20.17 -0.70
N THR A 148 12.23 -18.95 -0.23
CA THR A 148 11.37 -18.67 0.93
C THR A 148 9.94 -19.10 0.65
N LYS A 149 9.36 -19.86 1.57
CA LYS A 149 8.01 -20.39 1.49
C LYS A 149 7.02 -19.40 2.07
N PHE A 150 5.94 -19.15 1.34
CA PHE A 150 4.73 -18.48 1.80
C PHE A 150 3.62 -19.51 1.93
N ALA A 151 2.85 -19.45 3.01
CA ALA A 151 1.75 -20.38 3.24
C ALA A 151 0.48 -19.64 3.63
N LEU A 152 -0.66 -20.24 3.27
CA LEU A 152 -1.98 -19.73 3.63
C LEU A 152 -2.16 -19.79 5.15
N VAL A 153 -2.44 -18.63 5.75
CA VAL A 153 -2.76 -18.53 7.18
C VAL A 153 -4.25 -18.76 7.37
N GLN A 154 -4.62 -19.83 8.05
CA GLN A 154 -5.99 -20.02 8.50
C GLN A 154 -6.22 -19.02 9.64
N ARG A 155 -6.85 -17.88 9.35
CA ARG A 155 -7.40 -17.01 10.40
C ARG A 155 -8.60 -17.73 10.97
N GLU A 156 -8.48 -18.28 12.18
CA GLU A 156 -9.64 -18.69 12.94
C GLU A 156 -10.56 -17.47 13.07
N ALA A 157 -11.80 -17.61 12.58
CA ALA A 157 -12.85 -16.61 12.76
C ALA A 157 -13.06 -16.42 14.27
N ARG A 158 -12.65 -15.24 14.78
CA ARG A 158 -13.03 -14.78 16.12
C ARG A 158 -14.39 -14.12 16.08
#